data_e7001a554751c107cb0ef885872fde07
#
_entry.id   e7001a554751c107cb0ef885872fde07
#
_cell.length_a   1.000
_cell.length_b   1.000
_cell.length_c   1.000
_cell.angle_alpha   90.00
_cell.angle_beta   90.00
_cell.angle_gamma   90.00
#
_symmetry.space_group_name_H-M   'P 1'
#
loop_
_entity.id
_entity.type
_entity.pdbx_description
1 polymer ?
#
loop_
_entity_poly.entity_id
_entity_poly.type
_entity_poly.pdbx_seq_one_letter_code
_entity_poly.pdbx_strand_id
1 'polypeptide(L)'
;MKKFIALLLCGILTATALTGCGSSSAGGENGEVIVYNWGEYIDPDTITMFEKETGIKVVYDEFETNEIMYPKVEAGSSAYDVVCPSDYMVQKMIENDLIQELDYDKIP
;
A
#
# COMPACT_ATOMS: atom_id res chain seq x y z
N MET A 1 -43.60 50.23 -30.32
CA MET A 1 -43.07 49.69 -31.58
C MET A 1 -41.66 49.32 -31.31
N LYS A 2 -41.45 48.12 -31.20
CA LYS A 2 -40.44 47.54 -30.40
C LYS A 2 -39.80 46.40 -31.19
N LYS A 3 -38.60 46.64 -31.59
CA LYS A 3 -37.87 45.71 -32.42
C LYS A 3 -37.08 44.82 -31.51
N PHE A 4 -37.47 43.56 -31.47
CA PHE A 4 -36.76 42.54 -30.78
C PHE A 4 -35.51 42.14 -31.59
N ILE A 5 -34.37 42.47 -31.06
CA ILE A 5 -33.11 41.98 -31.58
C ILE A 5 -32.76 40.74 -30.74
N ALA A 6 -33.04 39.59 -31.32
CA ALA A 6 -32.56 38.32 -30.75
C ALA A 6 -31.08 38.17 -31.09
N LEU A 7 -30.25 38.41 -30.11
CA LEU A 7 -28.84 38.14 -30.22
C LEU A 7 -28.61 36.64 -29.94
N LEU A 8 -28.37 35.95 -31.02
CA LEU A 8 -28.03 34.52 -30.97
C LEU A 8 -26.58 34.42 -30.54
N LEU A 9 -26.35 34.25 -29.22
CA LEU A 9 -25.03 33.98 -28.70
C LEU A 9 -24.72 32.50 -28.88
N CYS A 10 -23.99 32.23 -29.94
CA CYS A 10 -23.43 30.91 -30.21
C CYS A 10 -22.37 30.61 -29.16
N GLY A 11 -22.78 29.95 -28.07
CA GLY A 11 -21.88 29.47 -27.04
C GLY A 11 -21.01 28.34 -27.59
N ILE A 12 -19.78 28.66 -27.86
CA ILE A 12 -18.76 27.63 -28.12
C ILE A 12 -18.49 26.93 -26.82
N LEU A 13 -19.07 25.77 -26.67
CA LEU A 13 -18.75 24.85 -25.59
C LEU A 13 -17.37 24.27 -25.87
N THR A 14 -16.33 24.91 -25.37
CA THR A 14 -15.02 24.30 -25.29
C THR A 14 -15.07 23.22 -24.24
N ALA A 15 -15.21 22.00 -24.70
CA ALA A 15 -14.97 20.83 -23.87
C ALA A 15 -13.49 20.82 -23.48
N THR A 16 -13.18 21.42 -22.34
CA THR A 16 -11.90 21.17 -21.69
C THR A 16 -11.96 19.72 -21.21
N ALA A 17 -11.36 18.83 -21.98
CA ALA A 17 -11.01 17.51 -21.48
C ALA A 17 -10.07 17.73 -20.30
N LEU A 18 -10.61 17.63 -19.08
CA LEU A 18 -9.78 17.37 -17.91
C LEU A 18 -9.16 15.99 -18.15
N THR A 19 -7.97 16.01 -18.71
CA THR A 19 -7.07 14.89 -18.53
C THR A 19 -6.81 14.83 -17.04
N GLY A 20 -7.59 13.99 -16.36
CA GLY A 20 -7.30 13.65 -14.97
C GLY A 20 -5.87 13.17 -14.94
N CYS A 21 -5.00 13.95 -14.32
CA CYS A 21 -3.71 13.46 -13.91
C CYS A 21 -3.98 12.20 -13.11
N GLY A 22 -3.62 11.06 -13.68
CA GLY A 22 -3.62 9.82 -12.94
C GLY A 22 -2.86 10.08 -11.66
N SER A 23 -3.51 9.88 -10.54
CA SER A 23 -2.84 9.79 -9.28
C SER A 23 -1.70 8.82 -9.49
N SER A 24 -0.48 9.32 -9.41
CA SER A 24 0.68 8.45 -9.29
C SER A 24 0.45 7.65 -8.03
N SER A 25 0.01 6.39 -8.20
CA SER A 25 -0.02 5.47 -7.09
C SER A 25 1.40 5.39 -6.57
N ALA A 26 1.59 5.61 -5.27
CA ALA A 26 2.90 5.52 -4.63
C ALA A 26 3.47 4.08 -4.67
N GLY A 27 2.70 3.13 -5.17
CA GLY A 27 3.09 1.73 -5.36
C GLY A 27 4.03 1.51 -6.55
N GLY A 28 4.66 0.35 -6.58
CA GLY A 28 5.47 -0.11 -7.72
C GLY A 28 4.61 -0.45 -8.94
N GLU A 29 5.26 -0.78 -10.05
CA GLU A 29 4.61 -1.18 -11.30
C GLU A 29 3.66 -2.37 -11.11
N ASN A 30 4.03 -3.32 -10.23
CA ASN A 30 3.27 -4.52 -9.91
C ASN A 30 2.61 -4.49 -8.53
N GLY A 31 2.44 -3.29 -7.94
CA GLY A 31 1.79 -3.10 -6.66
C GLY A 31 2.75 -2.80 -5.51
N GLU A 32 2.28 -3.01 -4.30
CA GLU A 32 2.98 -2.67 -3.07
C GLU A 32 2.80 -3.80 -2.04
N VAL A 33 3.83 -4.03 -1.24
CA VAL A 33 3.79 -4.93 -0.07
C VAL A 33 4.28 -4.17 1.16
N ILE A 34 3.54 -4.28 2.25
CA ILE A 34 3.84 -3.61 3.52
C ILE A 34 4.41 -4.64 4.49
N VAL A 35 5.69 -4.45 4.82
CA VAL A 35 6.46 -5.35 5.69
C VAL A 35 6.71 -4.68 7.04
N TYR A 36 6.43 -5.38 8.12
CA TYR A 36 6.66 -4.92 9.49
C TYR A 36 7.63 -5.85 10.20
N ASN A 37 8.84 -5.40 10.42
CA ASN A 37 9.96 -6.21 10.89
C ASN A 37 10.75 -5.51 11.98
N TRP A 38 11.71 -6.22 12.55
CA TRP A 38 12.67 -5.67 13.51
C TRP A 38 13.59 -4.63 12.85
N GLY A 39 14.00 -3.62 13.62
CA GLY A 39 15.02 -2.69 13.19
C GLY A 39 16.34 -3.40 12.90
N GLU A 40 17.03 -2.97 11.85
CA GLU A 40 18.35 -3.49 11.42
C GLU A 40 18.38 -5.03 11.15
N TYR A 41 17.24 -5.62 10.82
CA TYR A 41 17.08 -7.06 10.64
C TYR A 41 17.23 -7.53 9.20
N ILE A 42 17.25 -6.62 8.25
CA ILE A 42 17.41 -6.88 6.82
C ILE A 42 18.41 -5.89 6.22
N ASP A 43 19.22 -6.36 5.29
CA ASP A 43 20.04 -5.49 4.47
C ASP A 43 19.16 -4.65 3.52
N PRO A 44 19.23 -3.33 3.54
CA PRO A 44 18.46 -2.46 2.64
C PRO A 44 18.64 -2.78 1.15
N ASP A 45 19.80 -3.28 0.76
CA ASP A 45 20.06 -3.69 -0.62
C ASP A 45 19.15 -4.85 -1.04
N THR A 46 18.75 -5.73 -0.11
CA THR A 46 17.81 -6.82 -0.37
C THR A 46 16.45 -6.28 -0.80
N ILE A 47 15.97 -5.21 -0.16
CA ILE A 47 14.71 -4.55 -0.53
C ILE A 47 14.82 -3.98 -1.94
N THR A 48 15.92 -3.29 -2.22
CA THR A 48 16.18 -2.69 -3.54
C THR A 48 16.24 -3.76 -4.64
N MET A 49 16.88 -4.88 -4.37
CA MET A 49 16.95 -6.02 -5.30
C MET A 49 15.57 -6.62 -5.57
N PHE A 50 14.78 -6.83 -4.52
CA PHE A 50 13.42 -7.35 -4.64
C PHE A 50 12.53 -6.43 -5.47
N GLU A 51 12.54 -5.13 -5.19
CA GLU A 51 11.76 -4.13 -5.94
C GLU A 51 12.16 -4.11 -7.43
N LYS A 52 13.45 -4.20 -7.71
CA LYS A 52 13.98 -4.21 -9.08
C LYS A 52 13.61 -5.48 -9.83
N GLU A 53 13.63 -6.62 -9.16
CA GLU A 53 13.34 -7.91 -9.77
C GLU A 53 11.84 -8.13 -10.00
N THR A 54 11.02 -7.68 -9.05
CA THR A 54 9.58 -7.96 -9.04
C THR A 54 8.71 -6.82 -9.56
N GLY A 55 9.21 -5.59 -9.52
CA GLY A 55 8.40 -4.39 -9.76
C GLY A 55 7.41 -4.09 -8.63
N ILE A 56 7.51 -4.80 -7.50
CA ILE A 56 6.66 -4.59 -6.33
C ILE A 56 7.36 -3.62 -5.39
N LYS A 57 6.67 -2.55 -5.01
CA LYS A 57 7.18 -1.59 -4.03
C LYS A 57 7.11 -2.19 -2.63
N VAL A 58 8.18 -2.03 -1.85
CA VAL A 58 8.21 -2.44 -0.44
C VAL A 58 8.07 -1.21 0.46
N VAL A 59 7.02 -1.19 1.25
CA VAL A 59 6.89 -0.27 2.39
C VAL A 59 7.39 -1.01 3.61
N TYR A 60 8.51 -0.58 4.15
CA TYR A 60 9.19 -1.26 5.24
C TYR A 60 9.08 -0.45 6.52
N ASP A 61 8.32 -0.99 7.49
CA ASP A 61 8.18 -0.43 8.83
C ASP A 61 8.96 -1.28 9.84
N GLU A 62 9.42 -0.64 10.89
CA GLU A 62 10.22 -1.28 11.93
C GLU A 62 9.53 -1.21 13.28
N PHE A 63 9.79 -2.21 14.11
CA PHE A 63 9.40 -2.22 15.52
C PHE A 63 10.57 -2.65 16.41
N GLU A 64 10.54 -2.19 17.64
CA GLU A 64 11.58 -2.49 18.64
C GLU A 64 11.24 -3.69 19.51
N THR A 65 9.95 -3.94 19.76
CA THR A 65 9.49 -5.06 20.60
C THR A 65 8.19 -5.66 20.06
N ASN A 66 7.96 -6.94 20.34
CA ASN A 66 6.70 -7.61 20.01
C ASN A 66 5.49 -6.93 20.69
N GLU A 67 5.68 -6.39 21.87
CA GLU A 67 4.65 -5.71 22.66
C GLU A 67 4.21 -4.39 22.05
N ILE A 68 5.07 -3.73 21.29
CA ILE A 68 4.73 -2.54 20.48
C ILE A 68 4.06 -2.95 19.18
N MET A 69 4.55 -3.99 18.54
CA MET A 69 4.06 -4.49 17.25
C MET A 69 2.64 -5.07 17.38
N TYR A 70 2.44 -5.98 18.34
CA TYR A 70 1.21 -6.75 18.47
C TYR A 70 -0.08 -5.89 18.51
N PRO A 71 -0.21 -4.87 19.37
CA PRO A 71 -1.44 -4.07 19.41
C PRO A 71 -1.71 -3.30 18.13
N LYS A 72 -0.70 -2.96 17.34
CA LYS A 72 -0.89 -2.32 16.04
C LYS A 72 -1.49 -3.29 15.02
N VAL A 73 -1.02 -4.51 14.99
CA VAL A 73 -1.56 -5.55 14.11
C VAL A 73 -2.97 -5.96 14.55
N GLU A 74 -3.19 -6.13 15.85
CA GLU A 74 -4.50 -6.48 16.42
C GLU A 74 -5.56 -5.40 16.16
N ALA A 75 -5.19 -4.15 16.27
CA ALA A 75 -6.11 -3.03 16.00
C ALA A 75 -6.49 -2.88 14.53
N GLY A 76 -5.78 -3.55 13.60
CA GLY A 76 -5.99 -3.39 12.18
C GLY A 76 -5.77 -1.97 11.67
N SER A 77 -5.12 -1.11 12.44
CA SER A 77 -4.88 0.31 12.13
C SER A 77 -3.88 0.50 11.00
N SER A 78 -3.12 -0.54 10.68
CA SER A 78 -2.20 -0.60 9.56
C SER A 78 -2.38 -1.95 8.89
N ALA A 79 -2.68 -1.93 7.61
CA ALA A 79 -2.80 -3.16 6.82
C ALA A 79 -1.38 -3.66 6.48
N TYR A 80 -0.78 -4.42 7.37
CA TYR A 80 0.48 -5.09 7.11
C TYR A 80 0.24 -6.39 6.33
N ASP A 81 1.03 -6.60 5.28
CA ASP A 81 0.98 -7.84 4.49
C ASP A 81 1.87 -8.91 5.11
N VAL A 82 3.01 -8.50 5.67
CA VAL A 82 4.00 -9.38 6.28
C VAL A 82 4.46 -8.81 7.62
N VAL A 83 4.46 -9.65 8.65
CA VAL A 83 5.08 -9.35 9.95
C VAL A 83 6.09 -10.42 10.32
N CYS A 84 7.15 -10.05 11.03
CA CYS A 84 8.21 -10.95 11.45
C CYS A 84 8.35 -10.95 12.98
N PRO A 85 7.41 -11.55 13.72
CA PRO A 85 7.46 -11.62 15.19
C PRO A 85 8.40 -12.70 15.70
N SER A 86 8.67 -12.68 17.01
CA SER A 86 9.30 -13.82 17.69
C SER A 86 8.33 -15.01 17.81
N ASP A 87 8.86 -16.21 18.00
CA ASP A 87 8.10 -17.46 18.06
C ASP A 87 6.94 -17.46 19.07
N TYR A 88 7.17 -16.98 20.29
CA TYR A 88 6.10 -16.89 21.29
C TYR A 88 4.97 -15.95 20.87
N MET A 89 5.31 -14.90 20.11
CA MET A 89 4.32 -13.95 19.60
C MET A 89 3.57 -14.52 18.40
N VAL A 90 4.24 -15.32 17.56
CA VAL A 90 3.59 -16.08 16.47
C VAL A 90 2.49 -16.96 17.05
N GLN A 91 2.76 -17.70 18.11
CA GLN A 91 1.76 -18.55 18.76
C GLN A 91 0.55 -17.73 19.23
N LYS A 92 0.80 -16.61 19.90
CA LYS A 92 -0.26 -15.69 20.35
C LYS A 92 -1.09 -15.14 19.18
N MET A 93 -0.44 -14.83 18.08
CA MET A 93 -1.11 -14.31 16.88
C MET A 93 -1.96 -15.38 16.18
N ILE A 94 -1.52 -16.64 16.19
CA ILE A 94 -2.31 -17.78 15.71
C ILE A 94 -3.58 -17.95 16.56
N GLU A 95 -3.43 -17.93 17.89
CA GLU A 95 -4.54 -18.10 18.84
C GLU A 95 -5.61 -16.99 18.71
N ASN A 96 -5.23 -15.84 18.17
CA ASN A 96 -6.11 -14.68 17.95
C ASN A 96 -6.49 -14.46 16.45
N ASP A 97 -6.22 -15.44 15.59
CA ASP A 97 -6.56 -15.40 14.16
C ASP A 97 -6.01 -14.18 13.42
N LEU A 98 -4.82 -13.71 13.82
CA LEU A 98 -4.20 -12.49 13.25
C LEU A 98 -3.28 -12.77 12.06
N ILE A 99 -2.90 -14.01 11.85
CA ILE A 99 -1.98 -14.42 10.77
C ILE A 99 -2.52 -15.65 10.04
N GLN A 100 -2.06 -15.79 8.80
CA GLN A 100 -2.44 -16.89 7.92
C GLN A 100 -1.32 -17.92 7.83
N GLU A 101 -1.69 -19.16 7.53
CA GLU A 101 -0.75 -20.22 7.20
C GLU A 101 0.03 -19.88 5.92
N LEU A 102 1.33 -20.15 5.94
CA LEU A 102 2.18 -19.96 4.78
C LEU A 102 1.98 -21.08 3.75
N ASP A 103 1.85 -20.69 2.50
CA ASP A 103 1.81 -21.62 1.38
C ASP A 103 3.26 -21.93 0.92
N TYR A 104 3.80 -23.02 1.43
CA TYR A 104 5.18 -23.41 1.16
C TYR A 104 5.43 -23.79 -0.31
N ASP A 105 4.39 -24.13 -1.07
CA ASP A 105 4.53 -24.44 -2.49
C ASP A 105 4.83 -23.17 -3.33
N LYS A 106 4.59 -22.00 -2.77
CA LYS A 106 4.88 -20.70 -3.39
C LYS A 106 6.17 -20.04 -2.92
N ILE A 107 6.85 -20.66 -1.96
CA ILE A 107 8.13 -20.16 -1.44
C ILE A 107 9.25 -20.92 -2.15
N PRO A 108 10.16 -20.23 -2.88
CA PRO A 108 11.24 -20.86 -3.62
C PRO A 108 12.29 -21.52 -2.71
#